data_4985bfb514485bb6440732378a9922aa
#
_entry.id   4985bfb514485bb6440732378a9922aa
#
_cell.length_a   1.000
_cell.length_b   1.000
_cell.length_c   1.000
_cell.angle_alpha   90.00
_cell.angle_beta   90.00
_cell.angle_gamma   90.00
#
_symmetry.space_group_name_H-M   'P 1'
#
loop_
_entity.id
_entity.type
_entity.pdbx_description
1 polymer ?
#
loop_
_entity_poly.entity_id
_entity_poly.type
_entity_poly.pdbx_seq_one_letter_code
_entity_poly.pdbx_strand_id
1 'polypeptide(L)'
;MVLFACSANADRFYDIRDEWVACAACHGQRGEGGIGPALYALSADEIIDKLMLYRNNEVIGPQSAMMWPQAAQLDDGEIGTIGVFVQEGFPNE
;
A
#
# COMPACT_ATOMS: atom_id res chain seq x y z
N MET A 1 -15.18 25.72 11.03
CA MET A 1 -14.34 25.66 9.86
C MET A 1 -13.06 24.98 10.17
N VAL A 2 -12.42 25.50 11.15
CA VAL A 2 -11.16 24.93 11.57
C VAL A 2 -11.23 23.45 11.86
N LEU A 3 -12.40 23.02 12.30
CA LEU A 3 -12.61 21.65 12.65
C LEU A 3 -12.36 20.70 11.51
N PHE A 4 -12.67 21.13 10.30
CA PHE A 4 -12.50 20.27 9.16
C PHE A 4 -11.04 19.93 8.90
N ALA A 5 -10.18 20.92 9.05
CA ALA A 5 -8.78 20.70 8.83
C ALA A 5 -8.24 19.69 9.83
N CYS A 6 -8.65 19.81 11.08
CA CYS A 6 -8.20 18.87 12.11
C CYS A 6 -8.68 17.46 11.83
N SER A 7 -9.95 17.35 11.45
CA SER A 7 -10.50 16.03 11.17
C SER A 7 -9.83 15.38 9.99
N ALA A 8 -9.55 16.15 8.95
CA ALA A 8 -8.93 15.61 7.77
C ALA A 8 -7.53 15.09 8.08
N ASN A 9 -6.82 15.76 8.99
CA ASN A 9 -5.46 15.34 9.32
C ASN A 9 -5.42 14.20 10.32
N ALA A 10 -6.50 14.02 11.07
CA ALA A 10 -6.50 13.05 12.15
C ALA A 10 -6.38 11.62 11.65
N ASP A 11 -6.85 11.36 10.42
CA ASP A 11 -6.81 9.99 9.92
C ASP A 11 -6.69 9.99 8.40
N ARG A 12 -5.52 10.38 7.94
CA ARG A 12 -5.29 10.45 6.50
C ARG A 12 -5.20 9.08 5.83
N PHE A 13 -5.13 8.01 6.62
CA PHE A 13 -5.08 6.65 6.08
C PHE A 13 -6.40 5.91 6.23
N TYR A 14 -7.47 6.62 6.53
CA TYR A 14 -8.75 5.99 6.79
C TYR A 14 -9.18 5.03 5.68
N ASP A 15 -9.19 5.51 4.45
CA ASP A 15 -9.59 4.68 3.31
C ASP A 15 -8.56 3.63 2.98
N ILE A 16 -7.31 3.93 3.20
CA ILE A 16 -6.23 3.03 2.84
C ILE A 16 -6.18 1.79 3.73
N ARG A 17 -6.61 1.92 4.97
CA ARG A 17 -6.63 0.75 5.83
C ARG A 17 -7.55 -0.35 5.29
N ASP A 18 -8.65 0.03 4.65
CA ASP A 18 -9.51 -0.95 4.01
C ASP A 18 -8.84 -1.61 2.82
N GLU A 19 -8.14 -0.81 2.02
CA GLU A 19 -7.39 -1.36 0.89
C GLU A 19 -6.27 -2.27 1.36
N TRP A 20 -5.62 -1.92 2.45
CA TRP A 20 -4.51 -2.70 2.97
C TRP A 20 -4.93 -4.10 3.42
N VAL A 21 -6.18 -4.30 3.80
CA VAL A 21 -6.65 -5.61 4.23
C VAL A 21 -6.36 -6.68 3.17
N ALA A 22 -6.60 -6.35 1.90
CA ALA A 22 -6.33 -7.29 0.83
C ALA A 22 -4.83 -7.57 0.68
N CYS A 23 -4.01 -6.56 0.87
CA CYS A 23 -2.56 -6.72 0.80
C CYS A 23 -2.04 -7.56 1.95
N ALA A 24 -2.60 -7.34 3.13
CA ALA A 24 -2.16 -8.02 4.33
C ALA A 24 -2.39 -9.52 4.27
N ALA A 25 -3.34 -9.97 3.47
CA ALA A 25 -3.61 -11.40 3.34
C ALA A 25 -2.36 -12.17 2.90
N CYS A 26 -1.52 -11.55 2.08
CA CYS A 26 -0.29 -12.18 1.62
C CYS A 26 0.96 -11.58 2.24
N HIS A 27 0.94 -10.30 2.53
CA HIS A 27 2.15 -9.59 3.00
C HIS A 27 2.22 -9.44 4.51
N GLY A 28 1.17 -9.83 5.23
CA GLY A 28 1.11 -9.68 6.68
C GLY A 28 0.53 -8.34 7.07
N GLN A 29 -0.08 -8.28 8.25
CA GLN A 29 -0.76 -7.07 8.70
C GLN A 29 0.18 -5.90 8.89
N ARG A 30 1.44 -6.19 9.19
CA ARG A 30 2.46 -5.17 9.33
C ARG A 30 3.56 -5.35 8.30
N GLY A 31 3.23 -5.93 7.16
CA GLY A 31 4.17 -6.10 6.08
C GLY A 31 5.31 -7.04 6.40
N GLU A 32 5.11 -7.95 7.35
CA GLU A 32 6.19 -8.84 7.77
C GLU A 32 6.45 -9.97 6.78
N GLY A 33 5.52 -10.17 5.83
CA GLY A 33 5.67 -11.23 4.85
C GLY A 33 4.83 -12.44 5.21
N GLY A 34 4.76 -13.36 4.28
CA GLY A 34 3.98 -14.57 4.41
C GLY A 34 3.98 -15.25 3.07
N ILE A 35 2.80 -15.35 2.43
CA ILE A 35 2.72 -15.82 1.06
C ILE A 35 3.49 -14.87 0.16
N GLY A 36 3.33 -13.56 0.37
CA GLY A 36 4.10 -12.55 -0.35
C GLY A 36 5.32 -12.13 0.44
N PRO A 37 6.24 -11.39 -0.18
CA PRO A 37 7.46 -10.95 0.50
C PRO A 37 7.17 -9.87 1.55
N ALA A 38 8.12 -9.68 2.45
CA ALA A 38 8.03 -8.64 3.46
C ALA A 38 8.15 -7.26 2.82
N LEU A 39 7.38 -6.33 3.35
CA LEU A 39 7.35 -4.96 2.82
C LEU A 39 7.84 -3.92 3.82
N TYR A 40 7.93 -4.27 5.09
CA TYR A 40 8.17 -3.28 6.15
C TYR A 40 9.48 -2.52 6.01
N ALA A 41 10.43 -3.05 5.28
CA ALA A 41 11.74 -2.41 5.11
C ALA A 41 11.82 -1.54 3.86
N LEU A 42 10.77 -1.50 3.06
CA LEU A 42 10.78 -0.72 1.82
C LEU A 42 10.38 0.72 2.09
N SER A 43 10.96 1.64 1.33
CA SER A 43 10.56 3.03 1.39
C SER A 43 9.26 3.26 0.61
N ALA A 44 8.63 4.41 0.86
CA ALA A 44 7.44 4.76 0.10
C ALA A 44 7.71 4.75 -1.40
N ASP A 45 8.85 5.31 -1.83
CA ASP A 45 9.18 5.37 -3.24
C ASP A 45 9.32 3.98 -3.84
N GLU A 46 9.94 3.07 -3.12
CA GLU A 46 10.10 1.70 -3.60
C GLU A 46 8.75 0.99 -3.74
N ILE A 47 7.86 1.18 -2.78
CA ILE A 47 6.52 0.60 -2.85
C ILE A 47 5.76 1.17 -4.03
N ILE A 48 5.81 2.50 -4.20
CA ILE A 48 5.10 3.18 -5.27
C ILE A 48 5.59 2.68 -6.63
N ASP A 49 6.91 2.63 -6.81
CA ASP A 49 7.47 2.18 -8.08
C ASP A 49 7.03 0.76 -8.41
N LYS A 50 7.09 -0.13 -7.44
CA LYS A 50 6.69 -1.51 -7.67
C LYS A 50 5.20 -1.63 -8.02
N LEU A 51 4.34 -0.91 -7.32
CA LEU A 51 2.91 -0.96 -7.60
C LEU A 51 2.60 -0.39 -8.98
N MET A 52 3.29 0.66 -9.40
CA MET A 52 3.12 1.20 -10.74
C MET A 52 3.50 0.19 -11.81
N LEU A 53 4.61 -0.52 -11.60
CA LEU A 53 5.05 -1.56 -12.53
C LEU A 53 4.03 -2.69 -12.59
N TYR A 54 3.53 -3.14 -11.46
CA TYR A 54 2.51 -4.20 -11.45
C TYR A 54 1.23 -3.75 -12.13
N ARG A 55 0.83 -2.50 -11.94
CA ARG A 55 -0.37 -1.99 -12.60
C ARG A 55 -0.21 -2.00 -14.11
N ASN A 56 1.01 -1.89 -14.60
CA ASN A 56 1.34 -1.95 -16.02
C ASN A 56 1.68 -3.37 -16.48
N ASN A 57 1.41 -4.37 -15.64
CA ASN A 57 1.65 -5.78 -15.97
C ASN A 57 3.11 -6.09 -16.24
N GLU A 58 4.01 -5.43 -15.53
CA GLU A 58 5.44 -5.69 -15.67
C GLU A 58 5.83 -6.87 -14.80
N VAL A 59 6.84 -7.60 -15.25
CA VAL A 59 7.38 -8.74 -14.51
C VAL A 59 8.69 -8.31 -13.85
N ILE A 60 8.69 -8.26 -12.52
CA ILE A 60 9.90 -7.90 -11.76
C ILE A 60 10.33 -9.02 -10.83
N GLY A 61 9.58 -10.10 -10.79
CA GLY A 61 9.92 -11.29 -10.01
C GLY A 61 9.05 -12.45 -10.46
N PRO A 62 9.33 -13.66 -9.99
CA PRO A 62 8.65 -14.86 -10.49
C PRO A 62 7.15 -14.88 -10.22
N GLN A 63 6.68 -14.12 -9.24
CA GLN A 63 5.26 -14.12 -8.92
C GLN A 63 4.61 -12.76 -9.15
N SER A 64 5.19 -11.95 -10.02
CA SER A 64 4.66 -10.62 -10.30
C SER A 64 3.21 -10.64 -10.75
N ALA A 65 2.83 -11.65 -11.53
CA ALA A 65 1.47 -11.72 -12.07
C ALA A 65 0.40 -11.80 -10.97
N MET A 66 0.76 -12.26 -9.78
CA MET A 66 -0.18 -12.31 -8.67
C MET A 66 -0.54 -10.91 -8.17
N MET A 67 0.36 -9.96 -8.38
CA MET A 67 0.11 -8.57 -7.96
C MET A 67 -0.63 -7.74 -9.01
N TRP A 68 -0.68 -8.20 -10.26
CA TRP A 68 -1.28 -7.41 -11.32
C TRP A 68 -2.74 -7.04 -11.03
N PRO A 69 -3.62 -7.98 -10.69
CA PRO A 69 -5.02 -7.60 -10.41
C PRO A 69 -5.16 -6.77 -9.15
N GLN A 70 -4.27 -6.94 -8.19
CA GLN A 70 -4.30 -6.12 -6.98
C GLN A 70 -3.96 -4.67 -7.30
N ALA A 71 -2.90 -4.46 -8.05
CA ALA A 71 -2.46 -3.12 -8.41
C ALA A 71 -3.42 -2.45 -9.41
N ALA A 72 -4.07 -3.25 -10.25
CA ALA A 72 -4.99 -2.72 -11.26
C ALA A 72 -6.17 -1.98 -10.64
N GLN A 73 -6.51 -2.31 -9.40
CA GLN A 73 -7.65 -1.68 -8.73
C GLN A 73 -7.30 -0.35 -8.08
N LEU A 74 -6.04 0.03 -8.10
CA LEU A 74 -5.56 1.23 -7.39
C LEU A 74 -5.33 2.37 -8.37
N ASP A 75 -5.73 3.58 -7.97
CA ASP A 75 -5.38 4.77 -8.73
C ASP A 75 -4.05 5.32 -8.21
N ASP A 76 -3.55 6.38 -8.86
CA ASP A 76 -2.26 6.96 -8.50
C ASP A 76 -2.23 7.44 -7.05
N GLY A 77 -3.34 8.05 -6.62
CA GLY A 77 -3.43 8.56 -5.24
C GLY A 77 -3.39 7.45 -4.22
N GLU A 78 -4.09 6.35 -4.48
CA GLU A 78 -4.10 5.21 -3.58
C GLU A 78 -2.74 4.56 -3.51
N ILE A 79 -2.07 4.41 -4.63
CA ILE A 79 -0.72 3.85 -4.67
C ILE A 79 0.23 4.71 -3.83
N GLY A 80 0.16 6.02 -4.00
CA GLY A 80 0.99 6.93 -3.22
C GLY A 80 0.73 6.81 -1.73
N THR A 81 -0.54 6.73 -1.36
CA THR A 81 -0.92 6.65 0.05
C THR A 81 -0.50 5.31 0.66
N ILE A 82 -0.62 4.23 -0.09
CA ILE A 82 -0.17 2.92 0.39
C ILE A 82 1.34 2.94 0.66
N GLY A 83 2.11 3.53 -0.24
CA GLY A 83 3.55 3.63 -0.03
C GLY A 83 3.89 4.34 1.27
N VAL A 84 3.24 5.46 1.53
CA VAL A 84 3.48 6.22 2.76
C VAL A 84 2.99 5.44 3.98
N PHE A 85 1.86 4.78 3.85
CA PHE A 85 1.31 3.97 4.94
C PHE A 85 2.29 2.89 5.38
N VAL A 86 2.88 2.18 4.43
CA VAL A 86 3.86 1.15 4.73
C VAL A 86 5.11 1.75 5.37
N GLN A 87 5.62 2.85 4.76
CA GLN A 87 6.82 3.49 5.27
C GLN A 87 6.66 4.00 6.70
N GLU A 88 5.45 4.46 7.05
CA GLU A 88 5.20 4.98 8.39
C GLU A 88 4.84 3.90 9.41
N GLY A 89 4.88 2.63 9.01
CA GLY A 89 4.73 1.55 9.96
C GLY A 89 3.30 1.12 10.22
N PHE A 90 2.42 1.29 9.24
CA PHE A 90 1.04 0.79 9.33
C PHE A 90 0.27 1.42 10.49
N PRO A 91 0.17 2.74 10.54
CA PRO A 91 -0.49 3.38 11.67
C PRO A 91 -1.97 3.04 11.75
N ASN A 92 -2.45 2.94 12.98
CA ASN A 92 -3.80 2.51 13.25
C ASN A 92 -4.76 3.59 13.58
N GLU A 93 -4.38 4.85 13.47
CA GLU A 93 -5.27 5.82 14.00
C GLU A 93 -5.75 6.86 13.10
#